data_e6bbc0900a8fb5fd3bbff47a497e744e
#
_entry.id   e6bbc0900a8fb5fd3bbff47a497e744e
#
_cell.length_a   1.000
_cell.length_b   1.000
_cell.length_c   1.000
_cell.angle_alpha   90.00
_cell.angle_beta   90.00
_cell.angle_gamma   90.00
#
_symmetry.space_group_name_H-M   'P 1'
#
loop_
_entity.id
_entity.type
_entity.pdbx_description
1 polymer ?
#
loop_
_entity_poly.entity_id
_entity_poly.type
_entity_poly.pdbx_seq_one_letter_code
_entity_poly.pdbx_strand_id
1 'polypeptide(L)'
;MAGVGKGGKSTRTPFRRTLRVVYPLKEGRIVLRTEQDWEKDIEADEPLDGGHTFTFTVESEKPFLYFKPVLRVGDDLYGTPGANRLVLMTEPDTRPVYPHFRSSGGGRFAPPIEFDSTRLGRRHRIRVYLPPGYSENTLKRYSVLYMQDGQNLFFPDEAFLGNDWHVDETIGVLDTMSVVDDFIVVGVYSKDRFAEYTKPGYETYGSSLVGEVKPRIDQDFRTLPGPLHTGLIGSSLGGVVSFYLAWEWPDVFGRAGCLSSTFGYRDDLLERVLSEEKREVSFYLDSGWPEDNYEVTVSMAMALVSRGWEFGRDLTHFAFPLAEHDEKAWGLRLHLPLQLFSGIVREASQVLHP
;
A
#
# COMPACT_ATOMS: atom_id res chain seq x y z
N MET A 1 39.78 38.42 31.00
CA MET A 1 38.59 38.75 30.21
C MET A 1 38.78 38.16 28.84
N ALA A 2 38.18 37.00 28.57
CA ALA A 2 38.27 36.36 27.26
C ALA A 2 36.88 36.53 26.64
N GLY A 3 36.85 37.18 25.46
CA GLY A 3 35.64 37.49 24.73
C GLY A 3 34.94 36.23 24.20
N VAL A 4 33.65 36.12 24.52
CA VAL A 4 32.75 35.12 23.97
C VAL A 4 32.51 35.48 22.48
N GLY A 5 33.06 34.68 21.59
CA GLY A 5 32.80 34.79 20.16
C GLY A 5 31.30 34.56 19.86
N LYS A 6 30.68 35.56 19.23
CA LYS A 6 29.36 35.48 18.67
C LYS A 6 29.36 34.38 17.59
N GLY A 7 28.63 33.29 17.83
CA GLY A 7 28.40 32.23 16.86
C GLY A 7 27.77 32.82 15.60
N GLY A 8 28.53 32.77 14.50
CA GLY A 8 28.01 33.14 13.19
C GLY A 8 26.82 32.22 12.83
N LYS A 9 25.68 32.79 12.49
CA LYS A 9 24.60 32.09 11.84
C LYS A 9 25.13 31.54 10.54
N SER A 10 25.28 30.22 10.44
CA SER A 10 25.55 29.55 9.17
C SER A 10 24.34 29.81 8.27
N THR A 11 24.48 30.66 7.29
CA THR A 11 23.49 30.89 6.23
C THR A 11 23.54 29.71 5.28
N ARG A 12 22.92 28.58 5.68
CA ARG A 12 22.68 27.52 4.72
C ARG A 12 21.65 28.01 3.73
N THR A 13 21.89 27.80 2.43
CA THR A 13 20.90 28.04 1.38
C THR A 13 19.69 27.16 1.70
N PRO A 14 18.48 27.71 1.78
CA PRO A 14 17.29 26.91 2.06
C PRO A 14 17.04 25.91 0.93
N PHE A 15 16.54 24.74 1.29
CA PHE A 15 15.99 23.79 0.32
C PHE A 15 14.73 24.39 -0.30
N ARG A 16 14.56 24.21 -1.60
CA ARG A 16 13.38 24.68 -2.34
C ARG A 16 12.73 23.54 -3.08
N ARG A 17 11.39 23.42 -2.99
CA ARG A 17 10.58 22.38 -3.65
C ARG A 17 9.30 22.95 -4.22
N THR A 18 8.84 22.32 -5.31
CA THR A 18 7.51 22.55 -5.86
C THR A 18 6.61 21.36 -5.49
N LEU A 19 5.55 21.61 -4.73
CA LEU A 19 4.51 20.66 -4.41
C LEU A 19 3.38 20.78 -5.42
N ARG A 20 2.81 19.65 -5.83
CA ARG A 20 1.66 19.58 -6.74
C ARG A 20 0.46 19.03 -5.98
N VAL A 21 -0.64 19.78 -5.95
CA VAL A 21 -1.92 19.35 -5.38
C VAL A 21 -2.93 19.21 -6.51
N VAL A 22 -3.51 18.03 -6.65
CA VAL A 22 -4.48 17.72 -7.71
C VAL A 22 -5.86 17.52 -7.09
N TYR A 23 -6.80 18.37 -7.47
CA TYR A 23 -8.16 18.36 -6.92
C TYR A 23 -9.19 18.88 -7.94
N PRO A 24 -10.36 18.24 -8.10
CA PRO A 24 -11.42 18.69 -9.02
C PRO A 24 -12.19 19.86 -8.43
N LEU A 25 -11.53 21.03 -8.33
CA LEU A 25 -12.07 22.23 -7.72
C LEU A 25 -13.33 22.70 -8.45
N LYS A 26 -14.42 22.89 -7.70
CA LYS A 26 -15.68 23.42 -8.21
C LYS A 26 -15.95 24.84 -7.72
N GLU A 27 -15.47 25.17 -6.53
CA GLU A 27 -15.64 26.47 -5.88
C GLU A 27 -14.50 26.74 -4.91
N GLY A 28 -14.24 28.01 -4.63
CA GLY A 28 -13.18 28.39 -3.71
C GLY A 28 -11.79 28.33 -4.33
N ARG A 29 -10.79 28.11 -3.50
CA ARG A 29 -9.39 27.98 -3.91
C ARG A 29 -8.64 26.99 -3.01
N ILE A 30 -7.60 26.37 -3.54
CA ILE A 30 -6.68 25.55 -2.78
C ILE A 30 -5.50 26.40 -2.33
N VAL A 31 -5.21 26.36 -1.03
CA VAL A 31 -4.04 26.97 -0.41
C VAL A 31 -3.21 25.90 0.31
N LEU A 32 -1.97 26.20 0.57
CA LEU A 32 -1.10 25.34 1.34
C LEU A 32 -0.70 26.01 2.65
N ARG A 33 -0.68 25.25 3.75
CA ARG A 33 -0.12 25.68 5.04
C ARG A 33 1.06 24.78 5.41
N THR A 34 2.03 25.34 6.13
CA THR A 34 3.25 24.60 6.51
C THR A 34 3.56 24.79 7.99
N GLU A 35 4.47 23.96 8.51
CA GLU A 35 4.95 24.05 9.89
C GLU A 35 5.64 25.37 10.24
N GLN A 36 6.00 26.17 9.25
CA GLN A 36 6.60 27.49 9.47
C GLN A 36 5.58 28.50 10.01
N ASP A 37 4.33 28.39 9.54
CA ASP A 37 3.21 29.19 10.03
C ASP A 37 1.88 28.54 9.58
N TRP A 38 1.21 27.86 10.52
CA TRP A 38 -0.06 27.17 10.23
C TRP A 38 -1.26 28.10 10.03
N GLU A 39 -1.12 29.39 10.31
CA GLU A 39 -2.17 30.38 10.09
C GLU A 39 -2.01 31.11 8.75
N LYS A 40 -0.83 31.05 8.16
CA LYS A 40 -0.49 31.72 6.91
C LYS A 40 -0.77 30.83 5.71
N ASP A 41 -1.64 31.29 4.82
CA ASP A 41 -1.86 30.65 3.54
C ASP A 41 -0.74 30.95 2.55
N ILE A 42 -0.28 29.93 1.87
CA ILE A 42 0.56 30.02 0.68
C ILE A 42 -0.39 29.83 -0.50
N GLU A 43 -0.49 30.86 -1.34
CA GLU A 43 -1.32 30.79 -2.56
C GLU A 43 -0.65 29.90 -3.60
N ALA A 44 -1.45 29.24 -4.41
CA ALA A 44 -0.93 28.45 -5.53
C ALA A 44 -0.33 29.39 -6.59
N ASP A 45 0.73 28.90 -7.23
CA ASP A 45 1.15 29.42 -8.52
C ASP A 45 0.01 29.25 -9.54
N GLU A 46 0.17 29.75 -10.77
CA GLU A 46 -0.92 29.61 -11.76
C GLU A 46 -1.35 28.15 -11.93
N PRO A 47 -2.67 27.86 -11.96
CA PRO A 47 -3.19 26.51 -12.13
C PRO A 47 -2.77 25.92 -13.48
N LEU A 48 -2.39 24.64 -13.47
CA LEU A 48 -2.12 23.84 -14.66
C LEU A 48 -3.33 22.96 -15.01
N ASP A 49 -3.34 22.39 -16.19
CA ASP A 49 -4.29 21.35 -16.63
C ASP A 49 -5.78 21.72 -16.44
N GLY A 50 -6.18 22.86 -16.94
CA GLY A 50 -7.59 23.27 -16.89
C GLY A 50 -8.09 23.64 -15.49
N GLY A 51 -7.19 23.92 -14.54
CA GLY A 51 -7.54 24.38 -13.20
C GLY A 51 -7.68 23.27 -12.15
N HIS A 52 -7.11 22.10 -12.40
CA HIS A 52 -7.17 20.96 -11.46
C HIS A 52 -5.84 20.67 -10.75
N THR A 53 -4.71 21.13 -11.29
CA THR A 53 -3.38 20.98 -10.69
C THR A 53 -2.90 22.32 -10.16
N PHE A 54 -2.67 22.39 -8.86
CA PHE A 54 -2.19 23.57 -8.15
C PHE A 54 -0.75 23.33 -7.72
N THR A 55 0.15 24.24 -8.08
CA THR A 55 1.57 24.17 -7.71
C THR A 55 1.87 25.15 -6.60
N PHE A 56 2.77 24.76 -5.70
CA PHE A 56 3.19 25.55 -4.56
C PHE A 56 4.71 25.48 -4.42
N THR A 57 5.38 26.59 -4.49
CA THR A 57 6.81 26.66 -4.18
C THR A 57 7.00 26.86 -2.68
N VAL A 58 7.66 25.90 -2.03
CA VAL A 58 7.97 25.93 -0.60
C VAL A 58 9.46 25.90 -0.36
N GLU A 59 9.89 26.48 0.75
CA GLU A 59 11.29 26.54 1.18
C GLU A 59 11.43 26.07 2.62
N SER A 60 12.55 25.45 2.98
CA SER A 60 12.85 25.03 4.34
C SER A 60 14.37 25.03 4.59
N GLU A 61 14.79 25.44 5.79
CA GLU A 61 16.18 25.29 6.25
C GLU A 61 16.46 23.82 6.68
N LYS A 62 15.41 23.02 6.90
CA LYS A 62 15.47 21.60 7.24
C LYS A 62 15.40 20.73 5.98
N PRO A 63 15.93 19.49 5.99
CA PRO A 63 15.80 18.55 4.88
C PRO A 63 14.38 18.00 4.70
N PHE A 64 13.41 18.49 5.45
CA PHE A 64 11.99 18.13 5.40
C PHE A 64 11.11 19.33 5.69
N LEU A 65 9.81 19.22 5.35
CA LEU A 65 8.79 20.21 5.68
C LEU A 65 7.45 19.51 5.89
N TYR A 66 6.78 19.83 7.00
CA TYR A 66 5.38 19.45 7.17
C TYR A 66 4.46 20.46 6.51
N PHE A 67 3.45 19.94 5.83
CA PHE A 67 2.47 20.77 5.12
C PHE A 67 1.06 20.18 5.17
N LYS A 68 0.08 21.00 4.85
CA LYS A 68 -1.33 20.62 4.75
C LYS A 68 -2.03 21.41 3.66
N PRO A 69 -2.62 20.76 2.65
CA PRO A 69 -3.55 21.41 1.73
C PRO A 69 -4.82 21.84 2.46
N VAL A 70 -5.35 23.00 2.10
CA VAL A 70 -6.58 23.56 2.66
C VAL A 70 -7.44 24.08 1.51
N LEU A 71 -8.74 23.75 1.51
CA LEU A 71 -9.74 24.33 0.63
C LEU A 71 -10.37 25.54 1.33
N ARG A 72 -10.31 26.71 0.70
CA ARG A 72 -11.01 27.92 1.12
C ARG A 72 -12.26 28.16 0.27
N VAL A 73 -13.40 28.31 0.94
CA VAL A 73 -14.67 28.67 0.29
C VAL A 73 -15.25 29.86 1.05
N GLY A 74 -15.13 31.07 0.51
CA GLY A 74 -15.41 32.28 1.26
C GLY A 74 -14.53 32.40 2.51
N ASP A 75 -15.16 32.47 3.68
CA ASP A 75 -14.48 32.52 4.98
C ASP A 75 -14.26 31.13 5.59
N ASP A 76 -14.85 30.09 5.03
CA ASP A 76 -14.74 28.74 5.54
C ASP A 76 -13.42 28.07 5.10
N LEU A 77 -12.86 27.29 6.03
CA LEU A 77 -11.61 26.54 5.86
C LEU A 77 -11.84 25.05 6.05
N TYR A 78 -11.49 24.27 5.03
CA TYR A 78 -11.56 22.81 5.07
C TYR A 78 -10.15 22.26 4.92
N GLY A 79 -9.54 21.83 6.04
CA GLY A 79 -8.25 21.11 6.02
C GLY A 79 -8.44 19.66 5.60
N THR A 80 -7.40 19.04 5.04
CA THR A 80 -7.39 17.60 4.83
C THR A 80 -7.48 16.87 6.17
N PRO A 81 -8.22 15.76 6.28
CA PRO A 81 -8.23 14.93 7.50
C PRO A 81 -6.85 14.35 7.81
N GLY A 82 -6.70 13.83 9.04
CA GLY A 82 -5.49 13.16 9.50
C GLY A 82 -4.32 14.07 9.82
N ALA A 83 -3.13 13.47 10.00
CA ALA A 83 -1.91 14.16 10.33
C ALA A 83 -1.41 15.07 9.19
N ASN A 84 -0.51 15.98 9.52
CA ASN A 84 0.17 16.79 8.52
C ASN A 84 1.05 15.89 7.63
N ARG A 85 1.06 16.19 6.34
CA ARG A 85 1.89 15.46 5.38
C ARG A 85 3.34 15.92 5.47
N LEU A 86 4.26 15.02 5.20
CA LEU A 86 5.69 15.29 5.15
C LEU A 86 6.17 15.30 3.70
N VAL A 87 7.02 16.27 3.37
CA VAL A 87 7.84 16.25 2.15
C VAL A 87 9.32 16.25 2.51
N LEU A 88 10.09 15.40 1.85
CA LEU A 88 11.56 15.41 1.94
C LEU A 88 12.09 16.45 0.94
N MET A 89 12.74 17.49 1.46
CA MET A 89 13.23 18.62 0.68
C MET A 89 14.48 18.26 -0.13
N THR A 90 15.08 17.10 0.13
CA THR A 90 16.27 16.58 -0.57
C THR A 90 15.93 15.75 -1.80
N GLU A 91 14.69 15.28 -1.91
CA GLU A 91 14.25 14.44 -3.02
C GLU A 91 14.10 15.24 -4.33
N PRO A 92 14.49 14.67 -5.50
CA PRO A 92 14.48 15.41 -6.76
C PRO A 92 13.07 15.73 -7.26
N ASP A 93 12.09 14.87 -7.03
CA ASP A 93 10.69 15.05 -7.44
C ASP A 93 9.73 14.76 -6.29
N THR A 94 8.57 15.44 -6.31
CA THR A 94 7.49 15.22 -5.36
C THR A 94 6.30 14.63 -6.07
N ARG A 95 5.73 13.56 -5.49
CA ARG A 95 4.48 12.99 -5.99
C ARG A 95 3.35 14.00 -5.86
N PRO A 96 2.40 14.02 -6.81
CA PRO A 96 1.19 14.80 -6.66
C PRO A 96 0.39 14.36 -5.42
N VAL A 97 -0.10 15.33 -4.68
CA VAL A 97 -0.99 15.12 -3.54
C VAL A 97 -2.43 15.21 -4.03
N TYR A 98 -3.24 14.21 -3.71
CA TYR A 98 -4.67 14.16 -4.06
C TYR A 98 -5.51 14.26 -2.77
N PRO A 99 -5.77 15.46 -2.27
CA PRO A 99 -6.52 15.66 -1.04
C PRO A 99 -8.00 15.36 -1.21
N HIS A 100 -8.67 15.15 -0.07
CA HIS A 100 -10.11 15.31 0.10
C HIS A 100 -10.34 16.21 1.31
N PHE A 101 -11.44 16.96 1.32
CA PHE A 101 -11.72 18.00 2.32
C PHE A 101 -13.07 17.84 2.98
N ARG A 102 -14.04 17.27 2.29
CA ARG A 102 -15.44 17.16 2.72
C ARG A 102 -15.84 15.76 3.17
N SER A 103 -15.07 14.76 2.77
CA SER A 103 -15.27 13.37 3.20
C SER A 103 -14.69 13.20 4.61
N SER A 104 -15.55 13.20 5.62
CA SER A 104 -15.18 13.10 7.04
C SER A 104 -15.19 11.67 7.58
N GLY A 105 -15.56 10.67 6.77
CA GLY A 105 -15.61 9.26 7.15
C GLY A 105 -14.37 8.49 6.71
N GLY A 106 -14.21 7.29 7.28
CA GLY A 106 -13.25 6.30 6.80
C GLY A 106 -13.55 5.84 5.37
N GLY A 107 -12.82 4.84 4.90
CA GLY A 107 -13.11 4.21 3.62
C GLY A 107 -14.49 3.55 3.59
N ARG A 108 -14.88 3.05 2.45
CA ARG A 108 -16.18 2.40 2.25
C ARG A 108 -16.09 1.17 1.38
N PHE A 109 -17.07 0.30 1.48
CA PHE A 109 -17.19 -0.86 0.61
C PHE A 109 -18.01 -0.53 -0.64
N ALA A 110 -17.52 -1.00 -1.79
CA ALA A 110 -18.36 -1.08 -2.99
C ALA A 110 -19.38 -2.22 -2.84
N PRO A 111 -20.47 -2.22 -3.61
CA PRO A 111 -21.34 -3.39 -3.67
C PRO A 111 -20.54 -4.66 -3.99
N PRO A 112 -20.85 -5.81 -3.36
CA PRO A 112 -20.17 -7.06 -3.64
C PRO A 112 -20.21 -7.40 -5.14
N ILE A 113 -19.08 -7.84 -5.67
CA ILE A 113 -18.95 -8.25 -7.06
C ILE A 113 -19.03 -9.77 -7.10
N GLU A 114 -19.98 -10.29 -7.87
CA GLU A 114 -20.11 -11.72 -8.10
C GLU A 114 -20.24 -12.01 -9.60
N PHE A 115 -19.50 -12.99 -10.09
CA PHE A 115 -19.61 -13.45 -11.48
C PHE A 115 -19.08 -14.88 -11.61
N ASP A 116 -19.58 -15.58 -12.62
CA ASP A 116 -19.17 -16.96 -12.90
C ASP A 116 -17.81 -16.95 -13.63
N SER A 117 -16.82 -17.60 -13.02
CA SER A 117 -15.51 -17.81 -13.61
C SER A 117 -15.56 -18.98 -14.60
N THR A 118 -15.20 -18.72 -15.83
CA THR A 118 -15.08 -19.76 -16.85
C THR A 118 -13.82 -20.61 -16.65
N ARG A 119 -12.81 -20.05 -16.00
CA ARG A 119 -11.53 -20.73 -15.73
C ARG A 119 -11.60 -21.61 -14.50
N LEU A 120 -12.21 -21.13 -13.39
CA LEU A 120 -12.37 -21.91 -12.17
C LEU A 120 -13.60 -22.83 -12.15
N GLY A 121 -14.55 -22.62 -13.09
CA GLY A 121 -15.80 -23.36 -13.07
C GLY A 121 -16.68 -23.13 -11.83
N ARG A 122 -16.48 -21.99 -11.17
CA ARG A 122 -17.26 -21.55 -10.00
C ARG A 122 -17.49 -20.05 -10.01
N ARG A 123 -18.42 -19.60 -9.19
CA ARG A 123 -18.69 -18.18 -8.97
C ARG A 123 -17.58 -17.54 -8.11
N HIS A 124 -17.01 -16.44 -8.58
CA HIS A 124 -16.23 -15.53 -7.75
C HIS A 124 -17.17 -14.71 -6.87
N ARG A 125 -16.73 -14.46 -5.66
CA ARG A 125 -17.24 -13.41 -4.77
C ARG A 125 -16.07 -12.52 -4.37
N ILE A 126 -16.26 -11.21 -4.50
CA ILE A 126 -15.19 -10.23 -4.30
C ILE A 126 -15.77 -9.07 -3.48
N ARG A 127 -15.04 -8.63 -2.47
CA ARG A 127 -15.32 -7.43 -1.72
C ARG A 127 -14.26 -6.38 -2.00
N VAL A 128 -14.69 -5.16 -2.31
CA VAL A 128 -13.77 -4.07 -2.64
C VAL A 128 -13.92 -2.96 -1.59
N TYR A 129 -12.82 -2.68 -0.90
CA TYR A 129 -12.69 -1.52 -0.03
C TYR A 129 -12.11 -0.34 -0.83
N LEU A 130 -12.78 0.79 -0.73
CA LEU A 130 -12.41 2.05 -1.37
C LEU A 130 -11.93 3.03 -0.28
N PRO A 131 -10.77 3.66 -0.44
CA PRO A 131 -10.20 4.54 0.58
C PRO A 131 -11.01 5.81 0.78
N PRO A 132 -10.77 6.57 1.87
CA PRO A 132 -11.35 7.88 2.08
C PRO A 132 -11.13 8.80 0.88
N GLY A 133 -12.07 9.70 0.63
CA GLY A 133 -11.95 10.63 -0.51
C GLY A 133 -12.16 10.04 -1.90
N TYR A 134 -12.31 8.71 -2.06
CA TYR A 134 -12.52 8.08 -3.38
C TYR A 134 -13.64 8.73 -4.19
N SER A 135 -14.76 9.11 -3.56
CA SER A 135 -15.89 9.75 -4.26
C SER A 135 -15.72 11.24 -4.47
N GLU A 136 -14.88 11.90 -3.66
CA GLU A 136 -14.66 13.34 -3.71
C GLU A 136 -13.60 13.72 -4.73
N ASN A 137 -12.39 13.14 -4.61
CA ASN A 137 -11.31 13.41 -5.56
C ASN A 137 -11.33 12.37 -6.69
N THR A 138 -12.09 12.68 -7.73
CA THR A 138 -12.29 11.79 -8.88
C THR A 138 -11.09 11.72 -9.83
N LEU A 139 -10.07 12.54 -9.61
CA LEU A 139 -8.85 12.59 -10.44
C LEU A 139 -7.80 11.59 -9.96
N LYS A 140 -7.89 11.15 -8.69
CA LYS A 140 -6.95 10.16 -8.14
C LYS A 140 -7.19 8.78 -8.74
N ARG A 141 -6.10 8.12 -9.12
CA ARG A 141 -6.05 6.68 -9.40
C ARG A 141 -5.25 5.99 -8.31
N TYR A 142 -5.53 4.72 -8.07
CA TYR A 142 -5.12 4.02 -6.86
C TYR A 142 -4.33 2.76 -7.18
N SER A 143 -3.29 2.49 -6.41
CA SER A 143 -2.70 1.16 -6.33
C SER A 143 -3.73 0.16 -5.82
N VAL A 144 -3.58 -1.12 -6.17
CA VAL A 144 -4.55 -2.18 -5.82
C VAL A 144 -3.83 -3.31 -5.08
N LEU A 145 -4.37 -3.67 -3.93
CA LEU A 145 -3.92 -4.80 -3.14
C LEU A 145 -4.96 -5.91 -3.20
N TYR A 146 -4.61 -7.02 -3.82
CA TYR A 146 -5.44 -8.22 -3.82
C TYR A 146 -5.12 -9.05 -2.58
N MET A 147 -6.13 -9.30 -1.76
CA MET A 147 -5.99 -10.10 -0.54
C MET A 147 -6.75 -11.39 -0.67
N GLN A 148 -6.06 -12.49 -0.37
CA GLN A 148 -6.64 -13.83 -0.38
C GLN A 148 -7.58 -14.01 0.81
N ASP A 149 -8.49 -14.99 0.71
CA ASP A 149 -9.46 -15.28 1.76
C ASP A 149 -10.32 -14.06 2.16
N GLY A 150 -10.92 -13.43 1.14
CA GLY A 150 -11.70 -12.20 1.29
C GLY A 150 -12.78 -12.23 2.39
N GLN A 151 -13.22 -13.41 2.79
CA GLN A 151 -14.16 -13.62 3.89
C GLN A 151 -13.57 -13.27 5.26
N ASN A 152 -12.23 -13.34 5.42
CA ASN A 152 -11.57 -13.15 6.72
C ASN A 152 -11.05 -11.73 6.94
N LEU A 153 -11.33 -10.78 6.03
CA LEU A 153 -10.60 -9.52 6.02
C LEU A 153 -11.26 -8.39 6.80
N PHE A 154 -12.60 -8.31 6.78
CA PHE A 154 -13.30 -7.08 7.14
C PHE A 154 -14.46 -7.23 8.14
N PHE A 155 -15.04 -8.40 8.28
CA PHE A 155 -16.26 -8.60 9.07
C PHE A 155 -16.18 -9.89 9.88
N PRO A 156 -16.32 -9.82 11.20
CA PRO A 156 -16.20 -10.99 12.06
C PRO A 156 -17.32 -12.03 11.80
N ASP A 157 -18.48 -11.61 11.33
CA ASP A 157 -19.59 -12.51 10.98
C ASP A 157 -19.38 -13.28 9.66
N GLU A 158 -18.47 -12.85 8.81
CA GLU A 158 -18.04 -13.58 7.60
C GLU A 158 -16.77 -14.42 7.84
N ALA A 159 -15.98 -14.05 8.86
CA ALA A 159 -14.64 -14.58 9.09
C ALA A 159 -14.64 -15.95 9.78
N PHE A 160 -13.58 -16.72 9.55
CA PHE A 160 -13.34 -17.98 10.21
C PHE A 160 -13.26 -17.81 11.73
N LEU A 161 -14.06 -18.58 12.47
CA LEU A 161 -14.19 -18.49 13.93
C LEU A 161 -14.52 -17.09 14.48
N GLY A 162 -15.08 -16.21 13.65
CA GLY A 162 -15.46 -14.87 14.06
C GLY A 162 -14.28 -13.90 14.28
N ASN A 163 -13.11 -14.22 13.74
CA ASN A 163 -11.92 -13.36 13.82
C ASN A 163 -11.54 -12.88 12.43
N ASP A 164 -11.80 -11.61 12.14
CA ASP A 164 -11.32 -10.98 10.92
C ASP A 164 -9.97 -10.25 11.14
N TRP A 165 -9.36 -9.83 10.03
CA TRP A 165 -8.05 -9.18 10.07
C TRP A 165 -8.10 -7.69 10.37
N HIS A 166 -9.27 -7.10 10.51
CA HIS A 166 -9.46 -5.66 10.72
C HIS A 166 -8.71 -4.80 9.68
N VAL A 167 -8.84 -5.18 8.39
CA VAL A 167 -8.07 -4.56 7.31
C VAL A 167 -8.43 -3.09 7.14
N ASP A 168 -9.71 -2.76 7.11
CA ASP A 168 -10.21 -1.38 6.92
C ASP A 168 -9.91 -0.50 8.13
N GLU A 169 -9.99 -1.00 9.35
CA GLU A 169 -9.60 -0.26 10.56
C GLU A 169 -8.08 0.01 10.55
N THR A 170 -7.27 -1.00 10.21
CA THR A 170 -5.81 -0.84 10.13
C THR A 170 -5.43 0.19 9.07
N ILE A 171 -6.04 0.15 7.88
CA ILE A 171 -5.82 1.18 6.83
C ILE A 171 -6.26 2.55 7.33
N GLY A 172 -7.41 2.65 8.00
CA GLY A 172 -7.91 3.91 8.55
C GLY A 172 -6.94 4.56 9.54
N VAL A 173 -6.28 3.76 10.40
CA VAL A 173 -5.23 4.25 11.31
C VAL A 173 -4.01 4.73 10.53
N LEU A 174 -3.51 3.94 9.59
CA LEU A 174 -2.33 4.29 8.78
C LEU A 174 -2.55 5.54 7.92
N ASP A 175 -3.76 5.69 7.33
CA ASP A 175 -4.16 6.89 6.59
C ASP A 175 -4.23 8.12 7.53
N THR A 176 -4.86 7.98 8.69
CA THR A 176 -4.92 9.06 9.69
C THR A 176 -3.53 9.53 10.13
N MET A 177 -2.58 8.61 10.22
CA MET A 177 -1.17 8.92 10.51
C MET A 177 -0.44 9.54 9.30
N SER A 178 -1.03 9.54 8.10
CA SER A 178 -0.40 9.96 6.85
C SER A 178 0.91 9.22 6.53
N VAL A 179 1.00 7.93 6.86
CA VAL A 179 2.19 7.08 6.59
C VAL A 179 2.05 6.18 5.38
N VAL A 180 0.85 6.08 4.82
CA VAL A 180 0.56 5.35 3.57
C VAL A 180 -0.10 6.27 2.55
N ASP A 181 0.09 6.02 1.26
CA ASP A 181 -0.78 6.56 0.22
C ASP A 181 -2.02 5.68 0.11
N ASP A 182 -3.17 6.26 -0.18
CA ASP A 182 -4.43 5.53 -0.31
C ASP A 182 -4.39 4.50 -1.43
N PHE A 183 -4.94 3.33 -1.17
CA PHE A 183 -5.05 2.23 -2.13
C PHE A 183 -6.40 1.51 -2.02
N ILE A 184 -6.76 0.78 -3.07
CA ILE A 184 -7.94 -0.07 -3.11
C ILE A 184 -7.56 -1.46 -2.59
N VAL A 185 -8.39 -2.07 -1.75
CA VAL A 185 -8.25 -3.48 -1.37
C VAL A 185 -9.32 -4.31 -2.05
N VAL A 186 -8.88 -5.41 -2.64
CA VAL A 186 -9.73 -6.39 -3.32
C VAL A 186 -9.65 -7.72 -2.58
N GLY A 187 -10.60 -7.99 -1.71
CA GLY A 187 -10.72 -9.26 -0.99
C GLY A 187 -11.35 -10.32 -1.90
N VAL A 188 -10.57 -11.32 -2.28
CA VAL A 188 -11.02 -12.43 -3.14
C VAL A 188 -11.39 -13.62 -2.26
N TYR A 189 -12.68 -14.00 -2.27
CA TYR A 189 -13.19 -15.10 -1.46
C TYR A 189 -12.75 -16.45 -2.04
N SER A 190 -12.15 -17.27 -1.20
CA SER A 190 -11.88 -18.67 -1.54
C SER A 190 -13.13 -19.54 -1.33
N LYS A 191 -13.25 -20.62 -2.07
CA LYS A 191 -14.26 -21.65 -1.86
C LYS A 191 -13.65 -22.92 -1.30
N ASP A 192 -12.54 -23.34 -1.88
CA ASP A 192 -11.77 -24.50 -1.47
C ASP A 192 -10.28 -24.15 -1.51
N ARG A 193 -9.75 -23.71 -0.37
CA ARG A 193 -8.35 -23.29 -0.26
C ARG A 193 -7.37 -24.39 -0.63
N PHE A 194 -7.68 -25.65 -0.28
CA PHE A 194 -6.79 -26.76 -0.62
C PHE A 194 -6.75 -27.04 -2.11
N ALA A 195 -7.89 -26.92 -2.80
CA ALA A 195 -7.94 -27.11 -4.24
C ALA A 195 -7.42 -25.89 -5.02
N GLU A 196 -7.64 -24.67 -4.52
CA GLU A 196 -7.35 -23.43 -5.25
C GLU A 196 -5.94 -22.89 -4.96
N TYR A 197 -5.39 -23.09 -3.75
CA TYR A 197 -4.14 -22.45 -3.30
C TYR A 197 -2.94 -23.40 -3.26
N THR A 198 -3.12 -24.67 -3.64
CA THR A 198 -2.03 -25.65 -3.77
C THR A 198 -1.86 -26.10 -5.20
N LYS A 199 -0.72 -26.71 -5.53
CA LYS A 199 -0.45 -27.26 -6.87
C LYS A 199 -1.33 -28.50 -7.15
N PRO A 200 -1.95 -28.63 -8.33
CA PRO A 200 -1.87 -27.72 -9.49
C PRO A 200 -2.94 -26.62 -9.49
N GLY A 201 -3.82 -26.56 -8.49
CA GLY A 201 -4.98 -25.66 -8.46
C GLY A 201 -4.64 -24.18 -8.51
N TYR A 202 -3.51 -23.76 -7.92
CA TYR A 202 -3.08 -22.37 -7.93
C TYR A 202 -2.80 -21.85 -9.37
N GLU A 203 -2.47 -22.73 -10.33
CA GLU A 203 -2.31 -22.37 -11.74
C GLU A 203 -3.63 -21.90 -12.35
N THR A 204 -4.70 -22.67 -12.10
CA THR A 204 -6.06 -22.33 -12.55
C THR A 204 -6.60 -21.10 -11.83
N TYR A 205 -6.40 -21.04 -10.51
CA TYR A 205 -6.80 -19.89 -9.69
C TYR A 205 -6.09 -18.62 -10.15
N GLY A 206 -4.78 -18.66 -10.35
CA GLY A 206 -3.98 -17.53 -10.81
C GLY A 206 -4.41 -17.06 -12.20
N SER A 207 -4.60 -18.00 -13.12
CA SER A 207 -5.12 -17.72 -14.47
C SER A 207 -6.48 -17.00 -14.41
N SER A 208 -7.36 -17.38 -13.47
CA SER A 208 -8.66 -16.71 -13.26
C SER A 208 -8.48 -15.32 -12.64
N LEU A 209 -7.60 -15.17 -11.64
CA LEU A 209 -7.36 -13.88 -11.01
C LEU A 209 -6.81 -12.86 -12.01
N VAL A 210 -5.82 -13.24 -12.81
CA VAL A 210 -5.19 -12.37 -13.80
C VAL A 210 -6.09 -12.12 -15.00
N GLY A 211 -6.81 -13.14 -15.48
CA GLY A 211 -7.58 -13.06 -16.73
C GLY A 211 -9.04 -12.64 -16.57
N GLU A 212 -9.61 -12.71 -15.38
CA GLU A 212 -11.03 -12.42 -15.14
C GLU A 212 -11.23 -11.37 -14.03
N VAL A 213 -10.63 -11.57 -12.85
CA VAL A 213 -10.83 -10.68 -11.70
C VAL A 213 -10.16 -9.33 -11.92
N LYS A 214 -8.85 -9.33 -12.20
CA LYS A 214 -8.09 -8.08 -12.37
C LYS A 214 -8.65 -7.19 -13.48
N PRO A 215 -8.94 -7.65 -14.69
CA PRO A 215 -9.53 -6.83 -15.73
C PRO A 215 -10.87 -6.20 -15.32
N ARG A 216 -11.68 -6.93 -14.56
CA ARG A 216 -12.95 -6.43 -14.05
C ARG A 216 -12.75 -5.30 -13.03
N ILE A 217 -11.78 -5.46 -12.12
CA ILE A 217 -11.44 -4.42 -11.14
C ILE A 217 -10.89 -3.18 -11.84
N ASP A 218 -10.00 -3.34 -12.81
CA ASP A 218 -9.43 -2.21 -13.57
C ASP A 218 -10.48 -1.47 -14.41
N GLN A 219 -11.51 -2.16 -14.86
CA GLN A 219 -12.63 -1.57 -15.59
C GLN A 219 -13.57 -0.79 -14.67
N ASP A 220 -13.91 -1.36 -13.51
CA ASP A 220 -14.95 -0.82 -12.63
C ASP A 220 -14.42 0.28 -11.68
N PHE A 221 -13.11 0.33 -11.43
CA PHE A 221 -12.49 1.24 -10.46
C PHE A 221 -11.33 2.03 -11.06
N ARG A 222 -11.00 3.15 -10.43
CA ARG A 222 -9.88 4.01 -10.83
C ARG A 222 -8.54 3.45 -10.34
N THR A 223 -8.06 2.42 -10.98
CA THR A 223 -6.80 1.75 -10.65
C THR A 223 -5.62 2.33 -11.42
N LEU A 224 -4.42 2.18 -10.86
CA LEU A 224 -3.15 2.34 -11.56
C LEU A 224 -2.73 0.96 -12.09
N PRO A 225 -2.52 0.82 -13.40
CA PRO A 225 -2.08 -0.44 -13.97
C PRO A 225 -0.58 -0.69 -13.70
N GLY A 226 -0.19 -1.95 -13.85
CA GLY A 226 1.20 -2.37 -13.79
C GLY A 226 1.68 -2.87 -12.42
N PRO A 227 2.82 -3.58 -12.42
CA PRO A 227 3.29 -4.33 -11.25
C PRO A 227 3.65 -3.45 -10.06
N LEU A 228 4.16 -2.25 -10.26
CA LEU A 228 4.51 -1.32 -9.17
C LEU A 228 3.30 -0.91 -8.33
N HIS A 229 2.11 -0.98 -8.91
CA HIS A 229 0.86 -0.55 -8.30
C HIS A 229 -0.08 -1.71 -7.96
N THR A 230 0.36 -2.94 -8.17
CA THR A 230 -0.47 -4.13 -7.93
C THR A 230 0.28 -5.08 -7.00
N GLY A 231 -0.32 -5.40 -5.87
CA GLY A 231 0.26 -6.30 -4.88
C GLY A 231 -0.72 -7.39 -4.45
N LEU A 232 -0.16 -8.36 -3.74
CA LEU A 232 -0.86 -9.52 -3.20
C LEU A 232 -0.56 -9.66 -1.71
N ILE A 233 -1.54 -10.07 -0.92
CA ILE A 233 -1.33 -10.51 0.47
C ILE A 233 -2.20 -11.73 0.76
N GLY A 234 -1.63 -12.67 1.51
CA GLY A 234 -2.35 -13.80 2.07
C GLY A 234 -1.61 -14.46 3.22
N SER A 235 -2.30 -15.33 3.95
CA SER A 235 -1.72 -16.10 5.05
C SER A 235 -1.78 -17.60 4.77
N SER A 236 -0.88 -18.36 5.38
CA SER A 236 -0.90 -19.83 5.27
C SER A 236 -0.86 -20.25 3.80
N LEU A 237 -1.84 -21.03 3.33
CA LEU A 237 -2.02 -21.35 1.90
C LEU A 237 -2.30 -20.11 1.04
N GLY A 238 -2.96 -19.08 1.59
CA GLY A 238 -3.16 -17.79 0.92
C GLY A 238 -1.85 -17.06 0.65
N GLY A 239 -0.86 -17.22 1.54
CA GLY A 239 0.50 -16.72 1.33
C GLY A 239 1.25 -17.51 0.26
N VAL A 240 1.09 -18.84 0.22
CA VAL A 240 1.66 -19.69 -0.84
C VAL A 240 1.15 -19.27 -2.22
N VAL A 241 -0.16 -19.11 -2.38
CA VAL A 241 -0.72 -18.69 -3.67
C VAL A 241 -0.36 -17.24 -4.02
N SER A 242 -0.23 -16.34 -3.03
CA SER A 242 0.24 -14.98 -3.27
C SER A 242 1.68 -14.95 -3.76
N PHE A 243 2.55 -15.79 -3.19
CA PHE A 243 3.91 -15.96 -3.69
C PHE A 243 3.92 -16.49 -5.13
N TYR A 244 3.17 -17.58 -5.38
CA TYR A 244 3.05 -18.17 -6.71
C TYR A 244 2.59 -17.17 -7.76
N LEU A 245 1.55 -16.41 -7.48
CA LEU A 245 1.01 -15.40 -8.38
C LEU A 245 2.03 -14.33 -8.76
N ALA A 246 2.77 -13.81 -7.78
CA ALA A 246 3.82 -12.82 -8.02
C ALA A 246 5.01 -13.43 -8.79
N TRP A 247 5.35 -14.69 -8.51
CA TRP A 247 6.41 -15.41 -9.22
C TRP A 247 6.07 -15.67 -10.68
N GLU A 248 4.82 -16.10 -10.95
CA GLU A 248 4.37 -16.48 -12.30
C GLU A 248 4.04 -15.27 -13.17
N TRP A 249 3.47 -14.21 -12.58
CA TRP A 249 3.08 -12.99 -13.29
C TRP A 249 3.75 -11.73 -12.72
N PRO A 250 5.10 -11.62 -12.80
CA PRO A 250 5.82 -10.45 -12.27
C PRO A 250 5.48 -9.15 -13.01
N ASP A 251 5.05 -9.23 -14.27
CA ASP A 251 4.58 -8.09 -15.05
C ASP A 251 3.20 -7.58 -14.62
N VAL A 252 2.51 -8.33 -13.75
CA VAL A 252 1.21 -7.97 -13.20
C VAL A 252 1.32 -7.60 -11.72
N PHE A 253 2.05 -8.39 -10.93
CA PHE A 253 2.19 -8.25 -9.48
C PHE A 253 3.64 -8.01 -9.10
N GLY A 254 3.96 -6.78 -8.71
CA GLY A 254 5.34 -6.45 -8.31
C GLY A 254 5.64 -6.68 -6.84
N ARG A 255 4.64 -7.04 -6.02
CA ARG A 255 4.81 -7.21 -4.57
C ARG A 255 3.91 -8.33 -4.04
N ALA A 256 4.45 -9.16 -3.13
CA ALA A 256 3.66 -10.15 -2.40
C ALA A 256 3.99 -10.16 -0.91
N GLY A 257 2.95 -10.12 -0.08
CA GLY A 257 2.99 -10.33 1.36
C GLY A 257 2.52 -11.75 1.70
N CYS A 258 3.40 -12.54 2.30
CA CYS A 258 3.21 -13.95 2.59
C CYS A 258 3.33 -14.16 4.09
N LEU A 259 2.18 -14.16 4.79
CA LEU A 259 2.11 -14.26 6.25
C LEU A 259 1.99 -15.74 6.66
N SER A 260 2.87 -16.20 7.53
CA SER A 260 2.87 -17.60 8.03
C SER A 260 2.65 -18.64 6.94
N SER A 261 3.27 -18.46 5.78
CA SER A 261 3.00 -19.27 4.59
C SER A 261 3.45 -20.72 4.78
N THR A 262 2.62 -21.67 4.36
CA THR A 262 2.86 -23.12 4.45
C THR A 262 3.72 -23.61 3.29
N PHE A 263 4.85 -22.94 3.01
CA PHE A 263 5.77 -23.36 1.94
C PHE A 263 6.22 -24.82 2.08
N GLY A 264 6.26 -25.53 0.96
CA GLY A 264 6.55 -26.97 0.92
C GLY A 264 5.32 -27.86 1.10
N TYR A 265 4.14 -27.30 1.39
CA TYR A 265 2.91 -28.07 1.43
C TYR A 265 2.21 -28.05 0.07
N ARG A 266 2.39 -29.12 -0.72
CA ARG A 266 1.77 -29.28 -2.04
C ARG A 266 2.04 -28.09 -2.99
N ASP A 267 3.25 -27.59 -2.96
CA ASP A 267 3.80 -26.60 -3.88
C ASP A 267 5.22 -26.98 -4.30
N ASP A 268 5.77 -26.29 -5.29
CA ASP A 268 7.15 -26.45 -5.80
C ASP A 268 7.94 -25.13 -5.75
N LEU A 269 7.47 -24.17 -4.95
CA LEU A 269 7.98 -22.80 -4.99
C LEU A 269 9.43 -22.68 -4.54
N LEU A 270 9.83 -23.42 -3.52
CA LEU A 270 11.21 -23.42 -3.07
C LEU A 270 12.17 -23.95 -4.16
N GLU A 271 11.78 -25.04 -4.86
CA GLU A 271 12.53 -25.59 -5.98
C GLU A 271 12.63 -24.59 -7.12
N ARG A 272 11.54 -23.93 -7.44
CA ARG A 272 11.48 -22.88 -8.49
C ARG A 272 12.39 -21.70 -8.15
N VAL A 273 12.36 -21.21 -6.91
CA VAL A 273 13.26 -20.13 -6.47
C VAL A 273 14.71 -20.53 -6.63
N LEU A 274 15.07 -21.77 -6.30
CA LEU A 274 16.47 -22.25 -6.39
C LEU A 274 16.94 -22.52 -7.82
N SER A 275 16.03 -22.83 -8.75
CA SER A 275 16.36 -23.25 -10.12
C SER A 275 16.07 -22.21 -11.21
N GLU A 276 15.08 -21.35 -11.02
CA GLU A 276 14.68 -20.36 -12.02
C GLU A 276 15.44 -19.03 -11.85
N GLU A 277 15.31 -18.14 -12.83
CA GLU A 277 15.87 -16.79 -12.77
C GLU A 277 15.12 -15.91 -11.78
N LYS A 278 15.83 -14.93 -11.18
CA LYS A 278 15.25 -13.93 -10.29
C LYS A 278 14.13 -13.18 -11.00
N ARG A 279 13.01 -12.97 -10.28
CA ARG A 279 11.89 -12.14 -10.73
C ARG A 279 12.01 -10.72 -10.17
N GLU A 280 11.54 -9.71 -10.91
CA GLU A 280 11.45 -8.32 -10.46
C GLU A 280 10.24 -8.12 -9.53
N VAL A 281 10.26 -8.79 -8.38
CA VAL A 281 9.19 -8.80 -7.36
C VAL A 281 9.80 -8.57 -5.99
N SER A 282 9.11 -7.77 -5.18
CA SER A 282 9.45 -7.59 -3.77
C SER A 282 8.59 -8.51 -2.90
N PHE A 283 9.22 -9.22 -1.96
CA PHE A 283 8.56 -10.11 -1.03
C PHE A 283 8.61 -9.62 0.41
N TYR A 284 7.48 -9.66 1.08
CA TYR A 284 7.37 -9.65 2.52
C TYR A 284 7.04 -11.06 2.99
N LEU A 285 7.87 -11.62 3.87
CA LEU A 285 7.67 -12.93 4.48
C LEU A 285 7.63 -12.76 5.99
N ASP A 286 6.70 -13.41 6.66
CA ASP A 286 6.70 -13.48 8.11
C ASP A 286 6.16 -14.80 8.65
N SER A 287 6.42 -15.03 9.92
CA SER A 287 5.84 -16.14 10.68
C SER A 287 5.85 -15.84 12.18
N GLY A 288 5.15 -16.64 12.96
CA GLY A 288 5.45 -16.77 14.38
C GLY A 288 6.79 -17.46 14.59
N TRP A 289 7.28 -17.51 15.84
CA TRP A 289 8.50 -18.17 16.26
C TRP A 289 8.36 -18.66 17.71
N PRO A 290 8.79 -19.87 18.04
CA PRO A 290 9.53 -20.88 17.25
C PRO A 290 8.65 -21.79 16.37
N GLU A 291 7.36 -21.70 16.48
CA GLU A 291 6.37 -22.46 15.71
C GLU A 291 5.83 -21.64 14.52
N ASP A 292 4.65 -21.94 14.03
CA ASP A 292 3.93 -21.19 13.00
C ASP A 292 4.68 -21.03 11.67
N ASN A 293 5.11 -22.15 11.06
CA ASN A 293 5.80 -22.19 9.76
C ASN A 293 7.15 -21.43 9.73
N TYR A 294 7.80 -21.24 10.87
CA TYR A 294 9.04 -20.48 10.96
C TYR A 294 10.15 -21.06 10.07
N GLU A 295 10.42 -22.37 10.17
CA GLU A 295 11.52 -23.01 9.44
C GLU A 295 11.33 -22.94 7.92
N VAL A 296 10.12 -23.16 7.43
CA VAL A 296 9.83 -23.09 5.99
C VAL A 296 9.88 -21.67 5.47
N THR A 297 9.47 -20.69 6.28
CA THR A 297 9.54 -19.26 5.93
C THR A 297 11.00 -18.77 5.88
N VAL A 298 11.83 -19.15 6.87
CA VAL A 298 13.27 -18.86 6.85
C VAL A 298 13.95 -19.53 5.66
N SER A 299 13.62 -20.79 5.38
CA SER A 299 14.19 -21.52 4.23
C SER A 299 13.88 -20.82 2.91
N MET A 300 12.64 -20.34 2.73
CA MET A 300 12.26 -19.57 1.55
C MET A 300 13.00 -18.21 1.49
N ALA A 301 13.12 -17.49 2.61
CA ALA A 301 13.88 -16.24 2.67
C ALA A 301 15.35 -16.44 2.30
N MET A 302 15.99 -17.48 2.82
CA MET A 302 17.38 -17.81 2.50
C MET A 302 17.56 -18.24 1.04
N ALA A 303 16.61 -18.97 0.48
CA ALA A 303 16.61 -19.31 -0.95
C ALA A 303 16.54 -18.05 -1.82
N LEU A 304 15.65 -17.10 -1.51
CA LEU A 304 15.56 -15.81 -2.19
C LEU A 304 16.89 -15.04 -2.11
N VAL A 305 17.50 -14.94 -0.91
CA VAL A 305 18.80 -14.30 -0.73
C VAL A 305 19.89 -14.96 -1.59
N SER A 306 19.92 -16.31 -1.65
CA SER A 306 20.87 -17.04 -2.49
C SER A 306 20.72 -16.76 -3.99
N ARG A 307 19.56 -16.27 -4.39
CA ARG A 307 19.21 -15.92 -5.77
C ARG A 307 19.25 -14.40 -6.05
N GLY A 308 19.76 -13.61 -5.09
CA GLY A 308 20.05 -12.19 -5.28
C GLY A 308 18.96 -11.22 -4.80
N TRP A 309 17.99 -11.67 -4.00
CA TRP A 309 17.15 -10.74 -3.24
C TRP A 309 17.92 -10.19 -2.04
N GLU A 310 17.66 -8.93 -1.70
CA GLU A 310 18.39 -8.20 -0.67
C GLU A 310 17.43 -7.72 0.42
N PHE A 311 17.76 -7.99 1.68
CA PHE A 311 17.00 -7.46 2.81
C PHE A 311 16.96 -5.94 2.80
N GLY A 312 15.77 -5.39 3.05
CA GLY A 312 15.53 -3.94 3.07
C GLY A 312 15.36 -3.30 1.69
N ARG A 313 15.60 -4.04 0.61
CA ARG A 313 15.39 -3.59 -0.77
C ARG A 313 14.18 -4.25 -1.41
N ASP A 314 14.26 -5.54 -1.70
CA ASP A 314 13.23 -6.33 -2.36
C ASP A 314 12.80 -7.58 -1.56
N LEU A 315 13.39 -7.77 -0.37
CA LEU A 315 13.02 -8.80 0.59
C LEU A 315 12.89 -8.19 1.99
N THR A 316 11.79 -8.53 2.67
CA THR A 316 11.59 -8.27 4.10
C THR A 316 11.18 -9.57 4.77
N HIS A 317 11.80 -9.89 5.91
CA HIS A 317 11.44 -11.06 6.71
C HIS A 317 11.35 -10.68 8.18
N PHE A 318 10.26 -11.12 8.83
CA PHE A 318 10.06 -10.97 10.27
C PHE A 318 9.67 -12.30 10.93
N ALA A 319 10.14 -12.49 12.17
CA ALA A 319 9.69 -13.55 13.05
C ALA A 319 9.08 -12.93 14.32
N PHE A 320 7.87 -13.34 14.67
CA PHE A 320 7.12 -12.78 15.79
C PHE A 320 7.08 -13.79 16.94
N PRO A 321 7.76 -13.50 18.08
CA PRO A 321 7.80 -14.44 19.20
C PRO A 321 6.41 -14.81 19.69
N LEU A 322 6.14 -16.12 19.75
CA LEU A 322 4.88 -16.72 20.26
C LEU A 322 3.60 -16.28 19.49
N ALA A 323 3.72 -15.72 18.30
CA ALA A 323 2.55 -15.48 17.47
C ALA A 323 2.00 -16.81 16.92
N GLU A 324 0.69 -16.96 16.99
CA GLU A 324 -0.03 -18.17 16.59
C GLU A 324 -0.37 -18.17 15.10
N HIS A 325 -0.77 -19.34 14.58
CA HIS A 325 -1.20 -19.52 13.19
C HIS A 325 -2.69 -19.24 13.04
N ASP A 326 -3.10 -18.00 13.23
CA ASP A 326 -4.51 -17.60 13.18
C ASP A 326 -4.73 -16.18 12.65
N GLU A 327 -6.00 -15.88 12.34
CA GLU A 327 -6.44 -14.59 11.80
C GLU A 327 -6.13 -13.42 12.74
N LYS A 328 -6.20 -13.62 14.04
CA LYS A 328 -5.92 -12.59 15.04
C LYS A 328 -4.44 -12.20 15.02
N ALA A 329 -3.55 -13.20 14.99
CA ALA A 329 -2.10 -12.95 14.91
C ALA A 329 -1.72 -12.25 13.60
N TRP A 330 -2.33 -12.63 12.46
CA TRP A 330 -2.10 -11.99 11.17
C TRP A 330 -2.64 -10.57 11.12
N GLY A 331 -3.84 -10.33 11.65
CA GLY A 331 -4.44 -8.99 11.75
C GLY A 331 -3.56 -8.02 12.56
N LEU A 332 -3.03 -8.47 13.71
CA LEU A 332 -2.20 -7.63 14.59
C LEU A 332 -0.92 -7.11 13.92
N ARG A 333 -0.36 -7.83 12.93
CA ARG A 333 0.87 -7.45 12.24
C ARG A 333 0.67 -6.97 10.81
N LEU A 334 -0.57 -6.93 10.34
CA LEU A 334 -0.94 -6.52 8.99
C LEU A 334 -0.42 -5.11 8.63
N HIS A 335 -0.34 -4.21 9.59
CA HIS A 335 0.18 -2.85 9.40
C HIS A 335 1.58 -2.80 8.78
N LEU A 336 2.41 -3.83 8.95
CA LEU A 336 3.76 -3.91 8.38
C LEU A 336 3.74 -4.11 6.86
N PRO A 337 3.14 -5.19 6.31
CA PRO A 337 3.08 -5.36 4.87
C PRO A 337 2.27 -4.26 4.17
N LEU A 338 1.25 -3.66 4.80
CA LEU A 338 0.53 -2.53 4.23
C LEU A 338 1.42 -1.30 4.06
N GLN A 339 2.25 -0.96 5.05
CA GLN A 339 3.23 0.12 4.94
C GLN A 339 4.32 -0.18 3.91
N LEU A 340 4.76 -1.44 3.78
CA LEU A 340 5.69 -1.85 2.74
C LEU A 340 5.07 -1.79 1.34
N PHE A 341 3.77 -2.04 1.22
CA PHE A 341 3.05 -1.94 -0.06
C PHE A 341 2.84 -0.49 -0.51
N SER A 342 2.35 0.37 0.38
CA SER A 342 1.91 1.74 0.05
C SER A 342 2.50 2.83 0.95
N GLY A 343 3.55 2.53 1.72
CA GLY A 343 4.18 3.50 2.63
C GLY A 343 4.88 4.64 1.89
N ILE A 344 4.61 5.85 2.33
CA ILE A 344 5.18 7.08 1.74
C ILE A 344 6.71 7.14 1.96
N VAL A 345 7.18 6.68 3.11
CA VAL A 345 8.61 6.79 3.50
C VAL A 345 9.51 5.81 2.75
N ARG A 346 8.99 4.69 2.27
CA ARG A 346 9.79 3.64 1.63
C ARG A 346 10.43 4.07 0.31
N GLU A 347 9.77 4.92 -0.45
CA GLU A 347 10.27 5.34 -1.76
C GLU A 347 11.46 6.28 -1.68
N ALA A 348 11.55 7.07 -0.61
CA ALA A 348 12.73 7.88 -0.34
C ALA A 348 13.99 7.02 -0.16
N SER A 349 13.86 5.84 0.46
CA SER A 349 15.00 4.94 0.67
C SER A 349 15.46 4.19 -0.58
N GLN A 350 14.59 3.99 -1.56
CA GLN A 350 14.96 3.36 -2.84
C GLN A 350 15.76 4.29 -3.76
N VAL A 351 15.65 5.61 -3.58
CA VAL A 351 16.39 6.61 -4.36
C VAL A 351 17.82 6.83 -3.82
N LEU A 352 18.08 6.41 -2.58
CA LEU A 352 19.40 6.64 -1.94
C LEU A 352 20.48 5.63 -2.33
N HIS A 353 20.19 4.65 -3.18
CA HIS A 353 21.18 3.71 -3.72
C HIS A 353 21.13 3.74 -5.26
N PRO A 354 22.10 4.41 -5.91
CA PRO A 354 22.28 4.36 -7.35
C PRO A 354 22.67 2.98 -7.83
#